data_fb7e8260b8fb4b3769900ef1ab962c11
#
_entry.id   fb7e8260b8fb4b3769900ef1ab962c11
#
_cell.length_a   1.000
_cell.length_b   1.000
_cell.length_c   1.000
_cell.angle_alpha   90.00
_cell.angle_beta   90.00
_cell.angle_gamma   90.00
#
_symmetry.space_group_name_H-M   'P 1'
#
loop_
_entity.id
_entity.type
_entity.pdbx_description
1 polymer ?
#
loop_
_entity_poly.entity_id
_entity_poly.type
_entity_poly.pdbx_seq_one_letter_code
_entity_poly.pdbx_strand_id
1 'polypeptide(L)'
;MKKIISCLILSLFIGVMITGCKTCISSETFKDEAVISKTVYTPTRIAYVQTGKITSPIIYPASYDVTLSYDGIEYYFDNSSLYNYCKKHEGESIQVDISIDKFDDGTTRTDIVNWYID
;
A
#
# COMPACT_ATOMS: atom_id res chain seq x y z
N MET A 1 -1.66 -0.72 25.49
CA MET A 1 -1.83 0.41 26.43
C MET A 1 -0.58 1.27 26.52
N LYS A 2 0.57 0.69 26.89
CA LYS A 2 1.81 1.47 27.01
C LYS A 2 2.23 2.13 25.68
N LYS A 3 2.03 1.48 24.54
CA LYS A 3 2.36 2.05 23.24
C LYS A 3 1.51 3.27 22.90
N ILE A 4 0.25 3.25 23.29
CA ILE A 4 -0.66 4.37 23.04
C ILE A 4 -0.25 5.59 23.84
N ILE A 5 0.12 5.39 25.10
CA ILE A 5 0.58 6.47 25.97
C ILE A 5 1.88 7.08 25.43
N SER A 6 2.81 6.24 25.00
CA SER A 6 4.06 6.70 24.41
C SER A 6 3.83 7.51 23.15
N CYS A 7 2.93 7.05 22.28
CA CYS A 7 2.58 7.80 21.05
C CYS A 7 1.93 9.14 21.37
N LEU A 8 1.08 9.20 22.39
CA LEU A 8 0.45 10.44 22.79
C LEU A 8 1.47 11.47 23.28
N ILE A 9 2.43 11.05 24.09
CA ILE A 9 3.48 11.92 24.58
C ILE A 9 4.34 12.43 23.42
N LEU A 10 4.71 11.55 22.50
CA LEU A 10 5.48 11.92 21.31
C LEU A 10 4.70 12.87 20.40
N SER A 11 3.41 12.62 20.22
CA SER A 11 2.58 13.45 19.36
C SER A 11 2.37 14.84 19.90
N LEU A 12 2.26 14.98 21.22
CA LEU A 12 2.19 16.30 21.86
C LEU A 12 3.46 17.10 21.61
N PHE A 13 4.60 16.44 21.69
CA PHE A 13 5.89 17.08 21.44
C PHE A 13 6.03 17.52 19.99
N ILE A 14 5.64 16.66 19.05
CA ILE A 14 5.69 16.96 17.62
C ILE A 14 4.67 18.03 17.25
N GLY A 15 3.48 18.00 17.84
CA GLY A 15 2.42 18.95 17.56
C GLY A 15 2.78 20.38 17.93
N VAL A 16 3.67 20.58 18.88
CA VAL A 16 4.16 21.92 19.24
C VAL A 16 5.11 22.48 18.18
N MET A 17 5.82 21.60 17.46
CA MET A 17 6.86 22.02 16.53
C MET A 17 6.35 22.20 15.09
N ILE A 18 5.25 21.58 14.72
CA ILE A 18 4.73 21.63 13.36
C ILE A 18 3.39 22.35 13.36
N THR A 19 3.36 23.51 12.73
CA THR A 19 2.13 24.29 12.59
C THR A 19 1.65 24.25 11.15
N GLY A 20 0.33 24.12 10.95
CA GLY A 20 -0.30 24.19 9.64
C GLY A 20 -0.26 22.93 8.81
N CYS A 21 0.40 21.89 9.25
CA CYS A 21 0.46 20.61 8.55
C CYS A 21 -0.31 19.53 9.29
N LYS A 22 -0.90 18.62 8.52
CA LYS A 22 -1.53 17.43 9.06
C LYS A 22 -0.47 16.52 9.69
N THR A 23 -0.60 16.25 10.98
CA THR A 23 0.40 15.51 11.74
C THR A 23 -0.17 14.19 12.24
N CYS A 24 0.58 13.12 12.07
CA CYS A 24 0.23 11.83 12.64
C CYS A 24 0.41 11.86 14.15
N ILE A 25 -0.68 11.67 14.89
CA ILE A 25 -0.65 11.68 16.36
C ILE A 25 -0.56 10.30 16.97
N SER A 26 -0.93 9.26 16.22
CA SER A 26 -0.73 7.88 16.66
C SER A 26 -0.67 6.96 15.45
N SER A 27 0.05 5.85 15.62
CA SER A 27 0.16 4.83 14.59
C SER A 27 0.15 3.47 15.27
N GLU A 28 -0.65 2.56 14.73
CA GLU A 28 -0.71 1.16 15.17
C GLU A 28 -0.43 0.25 14.01
N THR A 29 0.30 -0.84 14.29
CA THR A 29 0.53 -1.90 13.30
C THR A 29 0.15 -3.22 13.93
N PHE A 30 -0.67 -3.99 13.23
CA PHE A 30 -1.12 -5.30 13.71
C PHE A 30 -1.27 -6.25 12.52
N LYS A 31 -1.30 -7.55 12.82
CA LYS A 31 -1.52 -8.58 11.80
C LYS A 31 -3.00 -8.85 11.63
N ASP A 32 -3.42 -8.98 10.39
CA ASP A 32 -4.79 -9.34 10.06
C ASP A 32 -4.79 -10.05 8.71
N GLU A 33 -5.95 -10.43 8.23
CA GLU A 33 -6.11 -11.13 6.97
C GLU A 33 -6.79 -10.22 5.95
N ALA A 34 -6.23 -10.20 4.73
CA ALA A 34 -6.83 -9.54 3.59
C ALA A 34 -7.22 -10.60 2.57
N VAL A 35 -8.25 -10.33 1.78
CA VAL A 35 -8.72 -11.23 0.75
C VAL A 35 -8.04 -10.91 -0.57
N ILE A 36 -7.53 -11.94 -1.24
CA ILE A 36 -6.96 -11.78 -2.58
C ILE A 36 -8.11 -11.63 -3.56
N SER A 37 -8.31 -10.41 -4.04
CA SER A 37 -9.46 -10.07 -4.87
C SER A 37 -9.20 -10.34 -6.35
N LYS A 38 -8.02 -9.92 -6.83
CA LYS A 38 -7.72 -9.98 -8.26
C LYS A 38 -6.22 -9.96 -8.50
N THR A 39 -5.80 -10.65 -9.55
CA THR A 39 -4.42 -10.57 -10.05
C THR A 39 -4.44 -10.32 -11.55
N VAL A 40 -3.59 -9.42 -12.02
CA VAL A 40 -3.48 -9.08 -13.43
C VAL A 40 -2.00 -8.99 -13.80
N TYR A 41 -1.65 -9.70 -14.86
CA TYR A 41 -0.32 -9.60 -15.45
C TYR A 41 -0.39 -8.81 -16.74
N THR A 42 0.46 -7.79 -16.86
CA THR A 42 0.60 -7.01 -18.08
C THR A 42 2.02 -7.24 -18.63
N PRO A 43 2.18 -7.81 -19.82
CA PRO A 43 3.51 -8.07 -20.34
C PRO A 43 4.22 -6.79 -20.76
N THR A 44 5.54 -6.88 -20.86
CA THR A 44 6.36 -5.80 -21.40
C THR A 44 5.90 -5.46 -22.82
N ARG A 45 5.77 -4.19 -23.11
CA ARG A 45 5.40 -3.73 -24.45
C ARG A 45 6.27 -2.55 -24.84
N ILE A 46 6.42 -2.39 -26.16
CA ILE A 46 7.17 -1.30 -26.73
C ILE A 46 6.22 -0.48 -27.59
N ALA A 47 6.17 0.81 -27.32
CA ALA A 47 5.43 1.76 -28.15
C ALA A 47 6.42 2.72 -28.81
N TYR A 48 6.09 3.19 -29.99
CA TYR A 48 6.92 4.14 -30.72
C TYR A 48 6.24 5.49 -30.75
N VAL A 49 6.98 6.51 -30.32
CA VAL A 49 6.49 7.87 -30.29
C VAL A 49 7.28 8.67 -31.33
N GLN A 50 6.57 9.33 -32.23
CA GLN A 50 7.18 10.17 -33.24
C GLN A 50 7.13 11.63 -32.81
N THR A 51 8.32 12.24 -32.73
CA THR A 51 8.44 13.66 -32.41
C THR A 51 9.19 14.31 -33.57
N GLY A 52 8.45 15.00 -34.46
CA GLY A 52 9.03 15.53 -35.69
C GLY A 52 9.49 14.41 -36.62
N LYS A 53 10.78 14.40 -36.94
CA LYS A 53 11.37 13.36 -37.80
C LYS A 53 12.00 12.21 -37.02
N ILE A 54 11.95 12.25 -35.69
CA ILE A 54 12.58 11.26 -34.85
C ILE A 54 11.51 10.33 -34.28
N THR A 55 11.72 9.02 -34.41
CA THR A 55 10.89 8.00 -33.80
C THR A 55 11.67 7.39 -32.64
N SER A 56 11.11 7.47 -31.44
CA SER A 56 11.74 6.94 -30.25
C SER A 56 10.92 5.82 -29.65
N PRO A 57 11.55 4.69 -29.25
CA PRO A 57 10.83 3.63 -28.57
C PRO A 57 10.60 4.01 -27.10
N ILE A 58 9.41 3.70 -26.60
CA ILE A 58 9.08 3.78 -25.17
C ILE A 58 8.82 2.36 -24.71
N ILE A 59 9.57 1.93 -23.70
CA ILE A 59 9.43 0.59 -23.14
C ILE A 59 8.56 0.68 -21.90
N TYR A 60 7.43 -0.04 -21.91
CA TYR A 60 6.57 -0.19 -20.75
C TYR A 60 6.91 -1.54 -20.11
N PRO A 61 7.52 -1.56 -18.93
CA PRO A 61 7.90 -2.81 -18.28
C PRO A 61 6.68 -3.64 -17.92
N ALA A 62 6.88 -4.94 -17.76
CA ALA A 62 5.82 -5.82 -17.29
C ALA A 62 5.36 -5.41 -15.90
N SER A 63 4.06 -5.53 -15.63
CA SER A 63 3.52 -5.28 -14.30
C SER A 63 2.81 -6.52 -13.77
N TYR A 64 2.89 -6.69 -12.46
CA TYR A 64 2.33 -7.83 -11.73
C TYR A 64 1.37 -7.28 -10.68
N ASP A 65 0.18 -6.92 -11.12
CA ASP A 65 -0.78 -6.20 -10.29
C ASP A 65 -1.59 -7.17 -9.43
N VAL A 66 -1.63 -6.89 -8.15
CA VAL A 66 -2.39 -7.64 -7.16
C VAL A 66 -3.32 -6.69 -6.44
N THR A 67 -4.58 -7.08 -6.31
CA THR A 67 -5.56 -6.33 -5.54
C THR A 67 -5.92 -7.14 -4.30
N LEU A 68 -5.67 -6.55 -3.14
CA LEU A 68 -6.06 -7.11 -1.85
C LEU A 68 -7.21 -6.29 -1.30
N SER A 69 -8.23 -6.96 -0.79
CA SER A 69 -9.37 -6.30 -0.17
C SER A 69 -9.30 -6.47 1.35
N TYR A 70 -9.35 -5.36 2.05
CA TYR A 70 -9.35 -5.35 3.50
C TYR A 70 -10.38 -4.34 4.01
N ASP A 71 -11.29 -4.82 4.84
CA ASP A 71 -12.35 -4.00 5.44
C ASP A 71 -13.16 -3.20 4.40
N GLY A 72 -13.45 -3.85 3.27
CA GLY A 72 -14.22 -3.24 2.18
C GLY A 72 -13.44 -2.29 1.29
N ILE A 73 -12.15 -2.12 1.53
CA ILE A 73 -11.29 -1.23 0.76
C ILE A 73 -10.31 -2.06 -0.05
N GLU A 74 -10.10 -1.68 -1.31
CA GLU A 74 -9.16 -2.35 -2.18
C GLU A 74 -7.80 -1.67 -2.15
N TYR A 75 -6.74 -2.48 -2.04
CA TYR A 75 -5.35 -2.02 -2.04
C TYR A 75 -4.62 -2.66 -3.22
N TYR A 76 -3.83 -1.87 -3.93
CA TYR A 76 -3.18 -2.27 -5.17
C TYR A 76 -1.68 -2.35 -4.99
N PHE A 77 -1.09 -3.45 -5.45
CA PHE A 77 0.35 -3.69 -5.35
C PHE A 77 0.91 -4.20 -6.68
N ASP A 78 2.10 -3.75 -7.03
CA ASP A 78 2.83 -4.26 -8.19
C ASP A 78 4.07 -5.00 -7.66
N ASN A 79 3.96 -6.32 -7.59
CA ASN A 79 5.03 -7.16 -7.05
C ASN A 79 4.94 -8.56 -7.64
N SER A 80 6.03 -9.02 -8.24
CA SER A 80 6.04 -10.32 -8.93
C SER A 80 5.93 -11.51 -7.98
N SER A 81 6.57 -11.45 -6.83
CA SER A 81 6.50 -12.53 -5.84
C SER A 81 5.10 -12.66 -5.25
N LEU A 82 4.51 -11.53 -4.91
CA LEU A 82 3.13 -11.48 -4.42
C LEU A 82 2.16 -11.97 -5.50
N TYR A 83 2.35 -11.54 -6.73
CA TYR A 83 1.53 -11.97 -7.86
C TYR A 83 1.59 -13.49 -8.04
N ASN A 84 2.77 -14.07 -8.03
CA ASN A 84 2.95 -15.51 -8.24
C ASN A 84 2.24 -16.34 -7.17
N TYR A 85 2.24 -15.87 -5.94
CA TYR A 85 1.49 -16.51 -4.86
C TYR A 85 -0.01 -16.28 -5.05
N CYS A 86 -0.43 -15.06 -5.25
CA CYS A 86 -1.84 -14.69 -5.25
C CYS A 86 -2.61 -15.26 -6.44
N LYS A 87 -1.98 -15.42 -7.60
CA LYS A 87 -2.68 -15.98 -8.76
C LYS A 87 -3.14 -17.42 -8.54
N LYS A 88 -2.48 -18.13 -7.61
CA LYS A 88 -2.86 -19.52 -7.25
C LYS A 88 -3.87 -19.53 -6.11
N HIS A 89 -4.11 -18.41 -5.46
CA HIS A 89 -4.92 -18.32 -4.25
C HIS A 89 -5.99 -17.23 -4.33
N GLU A 90 -6.43 -16.87 -5.53
CA GLU A 90 -7.49 -15.87 -5.68
C GLU A 90 -8.75 -16.28 -4.94
N GLY A 91 -9.35 -15.34 -4.22
CA GLY A 91 -10.51 -15.60 -3.37
C GLY A 91 -10.17 -16.08 -1.97
N GLU A 92 -8.91 -16.39 -1.72
CA GLU A 92 -8.45 -16.82 -0.39
C GLU A 92 -7.89 -15.62 0.38
N SER A 93 -7.61 -15.84 1.66
CA SER A 93 -7.05 -14.82 2.53
C SER A 93 -5.54 -14.93 2.60
N ILE A 94 -4.88 -13.80 2.79
CA ILE A 94 -3.45 -13.72 3.01
C ILE A 94 -3.20 -12.91 4.28
N GLN A 95 -2.22 -13.32 5.06
CA GLN A 95 -1.86 -12.60 6.27
C GLN A 95 -1.04 -11.36 5.92
N VAL A 96 -1.42 -10.22 6.47
CA VAL A 96 -0.80 -8.93 6.19
C VAL A 96 -0.58 -8.16 7.48
N ASP A 97 0.29 -7.17 7.43
CA ASP A 97 0.44 -6.17 8.48
C ASP A 97 -0.37 -4.94 8.09
N ILE A 98 -1.27 -4.54 8.96
CA ILE A 98 -2.12 -3.38 8.78
C ILE A 98 -1.58 -2.24 9.64
N SER A 99 -1.42 -1.08 9.04
CA SER A 99 -1.05 0.13 9.74
C SER A 99 -2.23 1.11 9.73
N ILE A 100 -2.59 1.59 10.91
CA ILE A 100 -3.62 2.62 11.05
C ILE A 100 -2.97 3.85 11.65
N ASP A 101 -2.98 4.94 10.91
CA ASP A 101 -2.45 6.22 11.32
C ASP A 101 -3.60 7.17 11.65
N LYS A 102 -3.52 7.80 12.81
CA LYS A 102 -4.45 8.85 13.21
C LYS A 102 -3.77 10.20 13.12
N PHE A 103 -4.48 11.16 12.59
CA PHE A 103 -3.95 12.50 12.36
C PHE A 103 -4.62 13.51 13.28
N ASP A 104 -3.98 14.66 13.44
CA ASP A 104 -4.44 15.72 14.33
C ASP A 104 -5.76 16.36 13.89
N ASP A 105 -6.12 16.23 12.62
CA ASP A 105 -7.40 16.71 12.08
C ASP A 105 -8.56 15.74 12.30
N GLY A 106 -8.33 14.64 13.01
CA GLY A 106 -9.35 13.61 13.28
C GLY A 106 -9.50 12.55 12.18
N THR A 107 -8.73 12.66 11.10
CA THR A 107 -8.77 11.65 10.05
C THR A 107 -7.87 10.45 10.38
N THR A 108 -8.15 9.33 9.72
CA THR A 108 -7.34 8.12 9.84
C THR A 108 -6.98 7.62 8.46
N ARG A 109 -5.84 6.94 8.36
CA ARG A 109 -5.43 6.26 7.15
C ARG A 109 -5.06 4.83 7.49
N THR A 110 -5.62 3.89 6.74
CA THR A 110 -5.33 2.46 6.86
C THR A 110 -4.57 2.00 5.64
N ASP A 111 -3.46 1.32 5.85
CA ASP A 111 -2.64 0.79 4.77
C ASP A 111 -2.19 -0.63 5.09
N ILE A 112 -1.98 -1.42 4.04
CA ILE A 112 -1.30 -2.70 4.13
C ILE A 112 0.18 -2.42 3.90
N VAL A 113 1.00 -2.67 4.94
CA VAL A 113 2.43 -2.31 4.89
C VAL A 113 3.33 -3.51 4.65
N ASN A 114 2.82 -4.71 4.81
CA ASN A 114 3.58 -5.93 4.57
C ASN A 114 2.62 -7.11 4.35
N TRP A 115 3.12 -8.17 3.76
CA TRP A 115 2.37 -9.41 3.56
C TRP A 115 3.26 -10.61 3.83
N TYR A 116 2.62 -11.73 4.17
CA TYR A 116 3.32 -12.98 4.49
C TYR A 116 2.89 -14.05 3.49
N ILE A 117 3.79 -14.43 2.63
CA ILE A 117 3.59 -15.49 1.63
C ILE A 117 4.62 -16.59 1.84
N ASP A 118 4.20 -17.81 1.61
CA ASP A 118 5.07 -18.98 1.73
C ASP A 118 5.73 -19.34 0.40
#